data_82cd783b042ca0bd18265c826ee648eb
#
_entry.id   82cd783b042ca0bd18265c826ee648eb
#
_cell.length_a   1.000
_cell.length_b   1.000
_cell.length_c   1.000
_cell.angle_alpha   90.00
_cell.angle_beta   90.00
_cell.angle_gamma   90.00
#
_symmetry.space_group_name_H-M   'P 1'
#
loop_
_entity.id
_entity.type
_entity.pdbx_description
1 polymer ?
#
loop_
_entity_poly.entity_id
_entity_poly.type
_entity_poly.pdbx_seq_one_letter_code
_entity_poly.pdbx_strand_id
1 'polypeptide(L)'
;MSSLRLRKLVRPLTGYNVIIIDTPPHLGFALNSALLAADLAILPTDLVQQDIDALADTIDLRDELEELGSARVMAILPNAVRNDSVDRTSLAVLKEHWGDLIAAPIPLSVAIKAALNASLPVVMYEPKSAAAQAYRTLAERVEQKIAHAAAH
;
A
#
# COMPACT_ATOMS: atom_id res chain seq x y z
N MET A 1 0.97 8.82 24.69
CA MET A 1 -0.02 9.35 23.70
C MET A 1 -0.87 8.20 23.22
N SER A 2 -2.17 8.36 23.00
CA SER A 2 -3.05 7.28 22.55
C SER A 2 -2.99 7.12 21.03
N SER A 3 -2.67 5.92 20.54
CA SER A 3 -2.66 5.60 19.10
C SER A 3 -4.02 5.80 18.41
N LEU A 4 -5.10 5.89 19.19
CA LEU A 4 -6.46 6.20 18.69
C LEU A 4 -6.70 7.69 18.40
N ARG A 5 -5.73 8.58 18.66
CA ARG A 5 -5.91 10.02 18.46
C ARG A 5 -6.14 10.39 17.01
N LEU A 6 -5.38 9.77 16.08
CA LEU A 6 -5.54 10.02 14.64
C LEU A 6 -6.93 9.60 14.16
N ARG A 7 -7.40 8.43 14.57
CA ARG A 7 -8.77 7.96 14.27
C ARG A 7 -9.85 8.96 14.69
N LYS A 8 -9.71 9.55 15.89
CA LYS A 8 -10.65 10.58 16.40
C LYS A 8 -10.62 11.86 15.58
N LEU A 9 -9.50 12.19 14.96
CA LEU A 9 -9.33 13.38 14.10
C LEU A 9 -9.85 13.15 12.68
N VAL A 10 -9.65 11.94 12.13
CA VAL A 10 -10.01 11.61 10.75
C VAL A 10 -11.50 11.28 10.60
N ARG A 11 -12.08 10.51 11.53
CA ARG A 11 -13.49 10.06 11.42
C ARG A 11 -14.55 11.17 11.29
N PRO A 12 -14.41 12.35 11.93
CA PRO A 12 -15.40 13.43 11.78
C PRO A 12 -15.26 14.22 10.47
N LEU A 13 -14.23 13.98 9.66
CA LEU A 13 -14.02 14.70 8.40
C LEU A 13 -15.12 14.33 7.41
N THR A 14 -15.80 15.34 6.89
CA THR A 14 -16.85 15.20 5.87
C THR A 14 -16.44 15.91 4.57
N GLY A 15 -17.10 15.56 3.46
CA GLY A 15 -16.80 16.16 2.15
C GLY A 15 -15.63 15.49 1.39
N TYR A 16 -15.11 14.38 1.90
CA TYR A 16 -14.08 13.57 1.25
C TYR A 16 -14.62 12.18 0.98
N ASN A 17 -14.37 11.66 -0.23
CA ASN A 17 -14.69 10.27 -0.57
C ASN A 17 -13.59 9.30 -0.12
N VAL A 18 -12.35 9.77 -0.10
CA VAL A 18 -11.16 9.00 0.31
C VAL A 18 -10.20 9.93 1.07
N ILE A 19 -9.61 9.41 2.12
CA ILE A 19 -8.52 10.05 2.87
C ILE A 19 -7.33 9.11 2.81
N ILE A 20 -6.20 9.59 2.31
CA ILE A 20 -4.96 8.83 2.25
C ILE A 20 -4.07 9.25 3.42
N ILE A 21 -3.61 8.27 4.20
CA ILE A 21 -2.67 8.45 5.30
C ILE A 21 -1.31 7.91 4.85
N ASP A 22 -0.37 8.81 4.61
CA ASP A 22 1.03 8.45 4.34
C ASP A 22 1.78 8.24 5.66
N THR A 23 2.59 7.18 5.74
CA THR A 23 3.27 6.76 6.96
C THR A 23 4.78 6.69 6.78
N PRO A 24 5.57 7.03 7.81
CA PRO A 24 7.01 6.80 7.76
C PRO A 24 7.33 5.30 7.74
N PRO A 25 8.49 4.89 7.18
CA PRO A 25 8.84 3.48 6.94
C PRO A 25 9.34 2.76 8.21
N HIS A 26 8.80 3.02 9.37
CA HIS A 26 9.25 2.42 10.63
C HIS A 26 8.08 1.94 11.47
N LEU A 27 8.23 0.75 12.08
CA LEU A 27 7.34 0.29 13.13
C LEU A 27 7.34 1.31 14.28
N GLY A 28 6.18 1.64 14.79
CA GLY A 28 6.06 2.54 15.94
C GLY A 28 4.73 3.27 16.00
N PHE A 29 4.70 4.30 16.83
CA PHE A 29 3.47 5.02 17.16
C PHE A 29 2.72 5.59 15.95
N ALA A 30 3.45 6.07 14.93
CA ALA A 30 2.84 6.65 13.73
C ALA A 30 2.11 5.56 12.91
N LEU A 31 2.76 4.41 12.67
CA LEU A 31 2.17 3.27 11.97
C LEU A 31 0.98 2.71 12.74
N ASN A 32 1.10 2.48 14.05
CA ASN A 32 -0.01 2.00 14.89
C ASN A 32 -1.21 2.96 14.81
N SER A 33 -0.94 4.27 14.84
CA SER A 33 -2.00 5.28 14.75
C SER A 33 -2.68 5.28 13.38
N ALA A 34 -1.92 5.08 12.30
CA ALA A 34 -2.45 4.99 10.95
C ALA A 34 -3.29 3.72 10.76
N LEU A 35 -2.77 2.55 11.17
CA LEU A 35 -3.50 1.28 11.10
C LEU A 35 -4.82 1.32 11.87
N LEU A 36 -4.85 1.99 13.04
CA LEU A 36 -6.08 2.15 13.82
C LEU A 36 -7.02 3.23 13.27
N ALA A 37 -6.55 4.14 12.43
CA ALA A 37 -7.36 5.21 11.85
C ALA A 37 -7.96 4.85 10.50
N ALA A 38 -7.28 4.03 9.71
CA ALA A 38 -7.67 3.64 8.37
C ALA A 38 -8.68 2.47 8.38
N ASP A 39 -9.45 2.35 7.30
CA ASP A 39 -10.33 1.20 7.03
C ASP A 39 -9.57 0.13 6.22
N LEU A 40 -8.69 0.58 5.32
CA LEU A 40 -7.91 -0.27 4.41
C LEU A 40 -6.45 0.14 4.44
N ALA A 41 -5.55 -0.85 4.32
CA ALA A 41 -4.11 -0.64 4.21
C ALA A 41 -3.57 -1.22 2.90
N ILE A 42 -2.67 -0.48 2.26
CA ILE A 42 -1.81 -0.97 1.18
C ILE A 42 -0.41 -1.04 1.76
N LEU A 43 0.24 -2.18 1.63
CA LEU A 43 1.57 -2.44 2.16
C LEU A 43 2.56 -2.52 1.00
N PRO A 44 3.29 -1.44 0.65
CA PRO A 44 4.34 -1.50 -0.36
C PRO A 44 5.55 -2.25 0.20
N THR A 45 6.21 -3.02 -0.67
CA THR A 45 7.45 -3.74 -0.34
C THR A 45 8.35 -3.81 -1.57
N ASP A 46 9.63 -3.58 -1.40
CA ASP A 46 10.62 -3.97 -2.38
C ASP A 46 10.90 -5.48 -2.22
N LEU A 47 11.43 -6.12 -3.27
CA LEU A 47 11.60 -7.58 -3.27
C LEU A 47 12.94 -8.03 -2.67
N VAL A 48 13.45 -7.30 -1.68
CA VAL A 48 14.63 -7.68 -0.89
C VAL A 48 14.19 -8.31 0.43
N GLN A 49 14.98 -9.26 0.94
CA GLN A 49 14.60 -10.04 2.12
C GLN A 49 14.24 -9.16 3.33
N GLN A 50 15.01 -8.10 3.58
CA GLN A 50 14.76 -7.19 4.69
C GLN A 50 13.37 -6.53 4.62
N ASP A 51 12.89 -6.16 3.43
CA ASP A 51 11.59 -5.51 3.27
C ASP A 51 10.45 -6.53 3.35
N ILE A 52 10.71 -7.78 2.95
CA ILE A 52 9.76 -8.89 3.12
C ILE A 52 9.60 -9.23 4.61
N ASP A 53 10.68 -9.24 5.37
CA ASP A 53 10.63 -9.44 6.83
C ASP A 53 9.87 -8.29 7.51
N ALA A 54 10.14 -7.03 7.14
CA ALA A 54 9.41 -5.86 7.65
C ALA A 54 7.92 -5.86 7.26
N LEU A 55 7.58 -6.43 6.10
CA LEU A 55 6.19 -6.65 5.69
C LEU A 55 5.49 -7.63 6.62
N ALA A 56 6.13 -8.77 6.94
CA ALA A 56 5.61 -9.76 7.88
C ALA A 56 5.38 -9.13 9.26
N ASP A 57 6.37 -8.41 9.80
CA ASP A 57 6.25 -7.69 11.08
C ASP A 57 5.09 -6.68 11.07
N THR A 58 4.83 -6.03 9.94
CA THR A 58 3.73 -5.07 9.80
C THR A 58 2.37 -5.78 9.80
N ILE A 59 2.28 -6.96 9.19
CA ILE A 59 1.06 -7.77 9.18
C ILE A 59 0.79 -8.30 10.59
N ASP A 60 1.80 -8.83 11.27
CA ASP A 60 1.69 -9.31 12.65
C ASP A 60 1.22 -8.20 13.58
N LEU A 61 1.81 -7.00 13.49
CA LEU A 61 1.38 -5.83 14.25
C LEU A 61 -0.08 -5.46 13.95
N ARG A 62 -0.51 -5.50 12.68
CA ARG A 62 -1.90 -5.25 12.29
C ARG A 62 -2.84 -6.27 12.94
N ASP A 63 -2.46 -7.54 12.99
CA ASP A 63 -3.24 -8.62 13.58
C ASP A 63 -3.34 -8.46 15.11
N GLU A 64 -2.27 -8.07 15.78
CA GLU A 64 -2.31 -7.69 17.20
C GLU A 64 -3.29 -6.52 17.50
N LEU A 65 -3.47 -5.62 16.53
CA LEU A 65 -4.38 -4.48 16.65
C LEU A 65 -5.81 -4.78 16.17
N GLU A 66 -6.10 -5.99 15.72
CA GLU A 66 -7.40 -6.34 15.11
C GLU A 66 -8.58 -6.11 16.04
N GLU A 67 -8.49 -6.48 17.31
CA GLU A 67 -9.53 -6.27 18.33
C GLU A 67 -9.83 -4.78 18.57
N LEU A 68 -8.87 -3.91 18.31
CA LEU A 68 -9.03 -2.45 18.36
C LEU A 68 -9.60 -1.85 17.08
N GLY A 69 -9.90 -2.69 16.08
CA GLY A 69 -10.44 -2.30 14.79
C GLY A 69 -9.40 -1.68 13.89
N SER A 70 -8.27 -2.36 13.70
CA SER A 70 -7.23 -1.96 12.74
C SER A 70 -7.67 -2.11 11.29
N ALA A 71 -6.97 -1.43 10.39
CA ALA A 71 -7.19 -1.51 8.95
C ALA A 71 -7.10 -2.95 8.42
N ARG A 72 -7.96 -3.31 7.47
CA ARG A 72 -7.81 -4.56 6.73
C ARG A 72 -6.73 -4.40 5.66
N VAL A 73 -5.82 -5.37 5.54
CA VAL A 73 -4.87 -5.37 4.41
C VAL A 73 -5.65 -5.59 3.11
N MET A 74 -5.64 -4.58 2.26
CA MET A 74 -6.31 -4.62 0.95
C MET A 74 -5.39 -5.15 -0.13
N ALA A 75 -4.12 -4.76 -0.07
CA ALA A 75 -3.11 -5.16 -1.04
C ALA A 75 -1.71 -5.09 -0.45
N ILE A 76 -0.88 -6.06 -0.82
CA ILE A 76 0.58 -5.99 -0.74
C ILE A 76 1.05 -5.56 -2.13
N LEU A 77 1.81 -4.50 -2.21
CA LEU A 77 2.23 -3.88 -3.46
C LEU A 77 3.73 -4.07 -3.69
N PRO A 78 4.15 -5.08 -4.49
CA PRO A 78 5.54 -5.19 -4.89
C PRO A 78 5.96 -3.94 -5.69
N ASN A 79 7.01 -3.26 -5.24
CA ASN A 79 7.46 -1.99 -5.80
C ASN A 79 8.86 -2.12 -6.40
N ALA A 80 9.21 -1.22 -7.32
CA ALA A 80 10.51 -1.16 -8.00
C ALA A 80 10.98 -2.50 -8.60
N VAL A 81 10.04 -3.32 -9.08
CA VAL A 81 10.28 -4.69 -9.54
C VAL A 81 11.07 -4.69 -10.85
N ARG A 82 12.15 -5.47 -10.88
CA ARG A 82 12.98 -5.71 -12.06
C ARG A 82 12.51 -6.98 -12.79
N ASN A 83 12.79 -7.06 -14.07
CA ASN A 83 12.49 -8.26 -14.84
C ASN A 83 13.68 -9.24 -14.82
N ASP A 84 14.16 -9.61 -13.65
CA ASP A 84 15.24 -10.57 -13.45
C ASP A 84 14.77 -11.85 -12.71
N SER A 85 15.66 -12.83 -12.55
CA SER A 85 15.33 -14.11 -11.93
C SER A 85 15.11 -13.99 -10.42
N VAL A 86 15.80 -13.04 -9.76
CA VAL A 86 15.71 -12.84 -8.31
C VAL A 86 14.33 -12.29 -7.97
N ASP A 87 13.90 -11.19 -8.61
CA ASP A 87 12.60 -10.60 -8.38
C ASP A 87 11.45 -11.56 -8.74
N ARG A 88 11.60 -12.35 -9.81
CA ARG A 88 10.61 -13.39 -10.15
C ARG A 88 10.46 -14.44 -9.05
N THR A 89 11.58 -14.89 -8.46
CA THR A 89 11.56 -15.86 -7.36
C THR A 89 10.91 -15.24 -6.12
N SER A 90 11.31 -14.04 -5.74
CA SER A 90 10.72 -13.33 -4.59
C SER A 90 9.21 -13.10 -4.76
N LEU A 91 8.76 -12.70 -5.96
CA LEU A 91 7.34 -12.58 -6.27
C LEU A 91 6.58 -13.90 -6.17
N ALA A 92 7.19 -15.02 -6.57
CA ALA A 92 6.57 -16.33 -6.43
C ALA A 92 6.37 -16.70 -4.95
N VAL A 93 7.39 -16.45 -4.12
CA VAL A 93 7.30 -16.66 -2.66
C VAL A 93 6.23 -15.77 -2.03
N LEU A 94 6.17 -14.48 -2.38
CA LEU A 94 5.12 -13.58 -1.89
C LEU A 94 3.73 -14.09 -2.27
N LYS A 95 3.54 -14.53 -3.52
CA LYS A 95 2.27 -15.07 -3.98
C LYS A 95 1.86 -16.37 -3.30
N GLU A 96 2.83 -17.22 -2.98
CA GLU A 96 2.58 -18.45 -2.23
C GLU A 96 2.07 -18.16 -0.81
N HIS A 97 2.64 -17.14 -0.13
CA HIS A 97 2.28 -16.78 1.23
C HIS A 97 0.99 -15.96 1.34
N TRP A 98 0.80 -14.96 0.46
CA TRP A 98 -0.26 -13.97 0.60
C TRP A 98 -1.28 -13.97 -0.56
N GLY A 99 -1.10 -14.84 -1.56
CA GLY A 99 -2.09 -15.10 -2.61
C GLY A 99 -2.69 -13.86 -3.25
N ASP A 100 -4.00 -13.72 -3.15
CA ASP A 100 -4.78 -12.65 -3.77
C ASP A 100 -4.53 -11.26 -3.16
N LEU A 101 -3.84 -11.17 -2.03
CA LEU A 101 -3.43 -9.88 -1.47
C LEU A 101 -2.34 -9.22 -2.32
N ILE A 102 -1.56 -10.00 -3.09
CA ILE A 102 -0.50 -9.43 -3.93
C ILE A 102 -1.14 -8.66 -5.10
N ALA A 103 -0.85 -7.36 -5.15
CA ALA A 103 -1.25 -6.51 -6.27
C ALA A 103 -0.33 -6.68 -7.49
N ALA A 104 -0.76 -6.14 -8.64
CA ALA A 104 0.11 -6.03 -9.80
C ALA A 104 1.36 -5.21 -9.44
N PRO A 105 2.57 -5.73 -9.71
CA PRO A 105 3.80 -5.06 -9.29
C PRO A 105 4.03 -3.75 -10.04
N ILE A 106 4.56 -2.76 -9.33
CA ILE A 106 5.04 -1.52 -9.95
C ILE A 106 6.47 -1.77 -10.47
N PRO A 107 6.71 -1.66 -11.77
CA PRO A 107 8.03 -1.92 -12.32
C PRO A 107 9.03 -0.82 -11.95
N LEU A 108 10.30 -1.20 -11.78
CA LEU A 108 11.40 -0.23 -11.76
C LEU A 108 11.41 0.52 -13.09
N SER A 109 11.23 1.83 -13.06
CA SER A 109 11.00 2.62 -14.27
C SER A 109 11.72 3.97 -14.26
N VAL A 110 12.39 4.26 -15.35
CA VAL A 110 12.98 5.58 -15.62
C VAL A 110 11.89 6.66 -15.68
N ALA A 111 10.70 6.32 -16.16
CA ALA A 111 9.56 7.23 -16.23
C ALA A 111 9.14 7.76 -14.86
N ILE A 112 9.18 6.94 -13.80
CA ILE A 112 8.90 7.37 -12.43
C ILE A 112 9.94 8.42 -11.99
N LYS A 113 11.23 8.15 -12.21
CA LYS A 113 12.30 9.08 -11.86
C LYS A 113 12.20 10.40 -12.62
N ALA A 114 11.88 10.35 -13.91
CA ALA A 114 11.68 11.54 -14.74
C ALA A 114 10.45 12.35 -14.30
N ALA A 115 9.37 11.68 -13.96
CA ALA A 115 8.14 12.30 -13.44
C ALA A 115 8.40 13.03 -12.11
N LEU A 116 9.14 12.39 -11.18
CA LEU A 116 9.56 13.01 -9.91
C LEU A 116 10.38 14.28 -10.15
N ASN A 117 11.35 14.25 -11.07
CA ASN A 117 12.16 15.43 -11.43
C ASN A 117 11.28 16.56 -12.06
N ALA A 118 10.21 16.20 -12.73
CA ALA A 118 9.23 17.15 -13.28
C ALA A 118 8.17 17.58 -12.27
N SER A 119 8.21 17.09 -11.04
CA SER A 119 7.17 17.30 -10.00
C SER A 119 5.77 16.93 -10.46
N LEU A 120 5.66 15.86 -11.24
CA LEU A 120 4.40 15.36 -11.78
C LEU A 120 4.20 13.87 -11.39
N PRO A 121 2.96 13.43 -11.17
CA PRO A 121 2.66 12.00 -11.09
C PRO A 121 3.00 11.30 -12.42
N VAL A 122 3.55 10.08 -12.37
CA VAL A 122 3.91 9.31 -13.57
C VAL A 122 2.71 9.07 -14.49
N VAL A 123 1.51 8.94 -13.92
CA VAL A 123 0.25 8.77 -14.67
C VAL A 123 -0.12 10.00 -15.52
N MET A 124 0.42 11.16 -15.19
CA MET A 124 0.27 12.41 -15.97
C MET A 124 1.49 12.65 -16.86
N TYR A 125 2.69 12.35 -16.37
CA TYR A 125 3.94 12.58 -17.07
C TYR A 125 4.10 11.67 -18.30
N GLU A 126 3.92 10.35 -18.09
CA GLU A 126 4.03 9.33 -19.14
C GLU A 126 2.87 8.33 -19.05
N PRO A 127 1.66 8.75 -19.47
CA PRO A 127 0.42 7.98 -19.24
C PRO A 127 0.40 6.59 -19.87
N LYS A 128 1.22 6.32 -20.87
CA LYS A 128 1.31 5.03 -21.57
C LYS A 128 2.39 4.12 -21.03
N SER A 129 3.20 4.57 -20.08
CA SER A 129 4.26 3.74 -19.48
C SER A 129 3.68 2.56 -18.70
N ALA A 130 4.42 1.46 -18.60
CA ALA A 130 4.04 0.30 -17.79
C ALA A 130 3.82 0.67 -16.31
N ALA A 131 4.63 1.59 -15.78
CA ALA A 131 4.46 2.11 -14.43
C ALA A 131 3.13 2.86 -14.25
N ALA A 132 2.77 3.75 -15.18
CA ALA A 132 1.50 4.47 -15.14
C ALA A 132 0.30 3.52 -15.21
N GLN A 133 0.39 2.46 -16.02
CA GLN A 133 -0.66 1.44 -16.12
C GLN A 133 -0.78 0.65 -14.80
N ALA A 134 0.33 0.25 -14.19
CA ALA A 134 0.33 -0.45 -12.91
C ALA A 134 -0.32 0.39 -11.79
N TYR A 135 -0.03 1.68 -11.72
CA TYR A 135 -0.70 2.59 -10.76
C TYR A 135 -2.19 2.73 -11.02
N ARG A 136 -2.65 2.75 -12.29
CA ARG A 136 -4.09 2.76 -12.60
C ARG A 136 -4.77 1.47 -12.17
N THR A 137 -4.17 0.32 -12.44
CA THR A 137 -4.69 -0.98 -11.99
C THR A 137 -4.80 -1.03 -10.46
N LEU A 138 -3.82 -0.47 -9.73
CA LEU A 138 -3.93 -0.33 -8.29
C LEU A 138 -5.10 0.57 -7.88
N ALA A 139 -5.26 1.73 -8.53
CA ALA A 139 -6.36 2.66 -8.25
C ALA A 139 -7.73 2.00 -8.49
N GLU A 140 -7.92 1.28 -9.58
CA GLU A 140 -9.13 0.52 -9.88
C GLU A 140 -9.44 -0.52 -8.79
N ARG A 141 -8.42 -1.24 -8.30
CA ARG A 141 -8.57 -2.18 -7.18
C ARG A 141 -9.00 -1.47 -5.89
N VAL A 142 -8.45 -0.29 -5.60
CA VAL A 142 -8.85 0.55 -4.45
C VAL A 142 -10.31 0.95 -4.58
N GLU A 143 -10.72 1.50 -5.71
CA GLU A 143 -12.10 1.94 -5.96
C GLU A 143 -13.11 0.80 -5.80
N GLN A 144 -12.81 -0.37 -6.34
CA GLN A 144 -13.65 -1.57 -6.18
C GLN A 144 -13.81 -1.98 -4.71
N LYS A 145 -12.74 -1.93 -3.93
CA LYS A 145 -12.78 -2.28 -2.50
C LYS A 145 -13.55 -1.25 -1.66
N ILE A 146 -13.41 0.04 -1.97
CA ILE A 146 -14.17 1.12 -1.32
C ILE A 146 -15.66 0.98 -1.65
N ALA A 147 -16.02 0.75 -2.90
CA ALA A 147 -17.41 0.57 -3.32
C ALA A 147 -18.06 -0.63 -2.61
N HIS A 148 -17.35 -1.74 -2.46
CA HIS A 148 -17.83 -2.91 -1.71
C HIS A 148 -18.02 -2.61 -0.21
N ALA A 149 -17.11 -1.84 0.39
CA ALA A 149 -17.21 -1.48 1.81
C ALA A 149 -18.37 -0.52 2.10
N ALA A 150 -18.76 0.31 1.12
CA ALA A 150 -19.88 1.25 1.26
C ALA A 150 -21.26 0.58 1.05
N ALA A 151 -21.30 -0.64 0.49
CA ALA A 151 -22.54 -1.38 0.20
C ALA A 151 -22.97 -2.32 1.35
N HIS A 152 -22.18 -2.43 2.41
CA HIS A 152 -22.43 -3.28 3.59
C HIS A 152 -22.37 -2.46 4.87
#